data_9afbfd79682cad3b154892705143c080
#
_entry.id   9afbfd79682cad3b154892705143c080
#
_cell.length_a   1.000
_cell.length_b   1.000
_cell.length_c   1.000
_cell.angle_alpha   90.00
_cell.angle_beta   90.00
_cell.angle_gamma   90.00
#
_symmetry.space_group_name_H-M   'P 1'
#
loop_
_entity.id
_entity.type
_entity.pdbx_description
1 polymer ?
#
loop_
_entity_poly.entity_id
_entity_poly.type
_entity_poly.pdbx_seq_one_letter_code
_entity_poly.pdbx_strand_id
1 'polypeptide(L)'
;QRTATYTNLPKGHYVFKVRATNADGVWTDNMRLLDIEVLPSFWETPFAYFLYVLFVLLIIITAVYILFTIYRLKHEVVVEQHMTDMKLRFFTDISHELRTPLTLISGPVEYVLEHTQLPADAREQLQVVERNTNRMLRLINQILDFRKIQNKKMKMQVQRVNVVAFTRKIMENFDSVAEEHHIDFLFETEKPELYLWVDVDKYEKIIFNLLSNAFKYTPNGKMIKVFIHEDEETVSIGVQDQGIGIAENKKKSIFVRFENLVDRNLFNPSTGIGLSLV
;
A
#
# COMPACT_ATOMS: atom_id res chain seq x y z
N GLN A 1 -53.15 -66.77 18.75
CA GLN A 1 -52.26 -66.33 17.67
C GLN A 1 -50.89 -67.01 17.85
N ARG A 2 -50.43 -67.67 16.80
CA ARG A 2 -49.08 -68.31 16.81
C ARG A 2 -48.23 -67.42 15.84
N THR A 3 -47.68 -66.31 16.36
CA THR A 3 -46.79 -65.39 15.64
C THR A 3 -45.44 -65.41 16.32
N ALA A 4 -44.36 -65.49 15.48
CA ALA A 4 -42.97 -65.29 15.93
C ALA A 4 -42.46 -64.06 15.19
N THR A 5 -42.04 -63.04 15.97
CA THR A 5 -41.49 -61.78 15.39
C THR A 5 -39.98 -61.80 15.65
N TYR A 6 -39.24 -61.61 14.57
CA TYR A 6 -37.80 -61.47 14.62
C TYR A 6 -37.48 -60.03 14.17
N THR A 7 -36.91 -59.27 15.08
CA THR A 7 -36.51 -57.91 14.81
C THR A 7 -35.01 -57.84 14.63
N ASN A 8 -34.56 -57.06 13.64
CA ASN A 8 -33.13 -56.71 13.43
C ASN A 8 -32.22 -57.92 13.10
N LEU A 9 -32.64 -58.71 12.11
CA LEU A 9 -31.79 -59.82 11.60
C LEU A 9 -30.60 -59.21 10.83
N PRO A 10 -29.34 -59.51 11.20
CA PRO A 10 -28.18 -59.15 10.41
C PRO A 10 -28.21 -59.79 8.99
N LYS A 11 -27.45 -59.20 8.08
CA LYS A 11 -27.30 -59.76 6.72
C LYS A 11 -26.77 -61.20 6.81
N GLY A 12 -27.35 -62.09 6.00
CA GLY A 12 -26.95 -63.52 5.99
C GLY A 12 -28.06 -64.43 5.57
N HIS A 13 -27.73 -65.75 5.50
CA HIS A 13 -28.67 -66.79 5.22
C HIS A 13 -29.21 -67.42 6.53
N TYR A 14 -30.52 -67.46 6.66
CA TYR A 14 -31.21 -67.99 7.83
C TYR A 14 -32.15 -69.09 7.36
N VAL A 15 -32.26 -70.18 8.14
CA VAL A 15 -33.19 -71.25 7.88
C VAL A 15 -34.24 -71.21 9.00
N PHE A 16 -35.45 -70.79 8.67
CA PHE A 16 -36.58 -70.80 9.59
C PHE A 16 -37.16 -72.26 9.67
N LYS A 17 -37.11 -72.86 10.90
CA LYS A 17 -37.54 -74.22 11.11
C LYS A 17 -38.84 -74.25 11.89
N VAL A 18 -39.88 -74.91 11.34
CA VAL A 18 -41.17 -75.03 11.99
C VAL A 18 -41.42 -76.50 12.26
N ARG A 19 -41.68 -76.82 13.54
CA ARG A 19 -42.13 -78.13 13.96
C ARG A 19 -43.50 -78.01 14.62
N ALA A 20 -44.28 -79.06 14.50
CA ALA A 20 -45.58 -79.18 15.15
C ALA A 20 -45.62 -80.36 16.08
N THR A 21 -46.48 -80.28 17.13
CA THR A 21 -46.81 -81.41 18.02
C THR A 21 -48.14 -81.97 17.61
N ASN A 22 -48.36 -83.28 17.80
CA ASN A 22 -49.69 -83.93 17.69
C ASN A 22 -50.57 -83.52 18.89
N ALA A 23 -51.81 -84.05 18.95
CA ALA A 23 -52.75 -83.80 20.05
C ALA A 23 -52.26 -84.25 21.39
N ASP A 24 -51.39 -85.23 21.43
CA ASP A 24 -50.81 -85.83 22.68
C ASP A 24 -49.51 -85.16 23.13
N GLY A 25 -49.10 -84.04 22.47
CA GLY A 25 -47.90 -83.28 22.83
C GLY A 25 -46.60 -83.87 22.27
N VAL A 26 -46.64 -84.89 21.45
CA VAL A 26 -45.44 -85.54 20.89
C VAL A 26 -45.05 -84.77 19.61
N TRP A 27 -43.75 -84.42 19.51
CA TRP A 27 -43.23 -83.74 18.32
C TRP A 27 -43.31 -84.66 17.10
N THR A 28 -43.84 -84.05 16.00
CA THR A 28 -43.87 -84.77 14.73
C THR A 28 -42.47 -84.62 14.03
N ASP A 29 -42.07 -85.71 13.36
CA ASP A 29 -40.80 -85.68 12.58
C ASP A 29 -40.90 -84.79 11.33
N ASN A 30 -42.09 -84.35 10.94
CA ASN A 30 -42.31 -83.43 9.86
C ASN A 30 -41.87 -82.02 10.25
N MET A 31 -40.75 -81.62 9.66
CA MET A 31 -40.19 -80.25 9.79
C MET A 31 -40.35 -79.50 8.45
N ARG A 32 -40.89 -78.29 8.54
CA ARG A 32 -40.84 -77.40 7.40
C ARG A 32 -39.70 -76.40 7.57
N LEU A 33 -38.87 -76.25 6.50
CA LEU A 33 -37.76 -75.35 6.42
C LEU A 33 -38.15 -74.27 5.44
N LEU A 34 -37.83 -73.00 5.85
CA LEU A 34 -37.94 -71.81 4.99
C LEU A 34 -36.61 -71.11 5.01
N ASP A 35 -35.97 -71.01 3.85
CA ASP A 35 -34.74 -70.30 3.68
C ASP A 35 -35.06 -68.79 3.52
N ILE A 36 -34.42 -67.99 4.33
CA ILE A 36 -34.54 -66.52 4.34
C ILE A 36 -33.17 -65.93 4.09
N GLU A 37 -33.01 -65.19 3.02
CA GLU A 37 -31.80 -64.45 2.72
C GLU A 37 -32.03 -62.97 3.03
N VAL A 38 -31.24 -62.40 3.99
CA VAL A 38 -31.24 -60.98 4.27
C VAL A 38 -30.09 -60.35 3.47
N LEU A 39 -30.45 -59.58 2.43
CA LEU A 39 -29.48 -58.91 1.58
C LEU A 39 -28.84 -57.72 2.28
N PRO A 40 -27.57 -57.42 1.98
CA PRO A 40 -26.91 -56.22 2.52
C PRO A 40 -27.60 -54.95 2.03
N SER A 41 -27.68 -53.94 2.87
CA SER A 41 -28.10 -52.60 2.48
C SER A 41 -27.11 -52.01 1.45
N PHE A 42 -27.57 -51.12 0.58
CA PHE A 42 -26.74 -50.43 -0.43
C PHE A 42 -25.43 -49.89 0.19
N TRP A 43 -25.51 -49.33 1.37
CA TRP A 43 -24.39 -48.73 2.11
C TRP A 43 -23.34 -49.72 2.59
N GLU A 44 -23.67 -50.99 2.62
CA GLU A 44 -22.79 -52.10 3.08
C GLU A 44 -22.24 -52.93 1.91
N THR A 45 -22.45 -52.48 0.69
CA THR A 45 -21.92 -53.17 -0.50
C THR A 45 -20.44 -52.83 -0.72
N PRO A 46 -19.63 -53.71 -1.35
CA PRO A 46 -18.24 -53.39 -1.71
C PRO A 46 -18.13 -52.13 -2.57
N PHE A 47 -19.14 -51.86 -3.37
CA PHE A 47 -19.20 -50.64 -4.19
C PHE A 47 -19.35 -49.41 -3.35
N ALA A 48 -20.18 -49.41 -2.31
CA ALA A 48 -20.32 -48.27 -1.40
C ALA A 48 -19.00 -47.99 -0.66
N TYR A 49 -18.29 -49.02 -0.19
CA TYR A 49 -16.97 -48.84 0.45
C TYR A 49 -15.93 -48.25 -0.53
N PHE A 50 -15.95 -48.67 -1.79
CA PHE A 50 -15.10 -48.04 -2.82
C PHE A 50 -15.41 -46.55 -2.98
N LEU A 51 -16.68 -46.16 -3.01
CA LEU A 51 -17.07 -44.74 -3.07
C LEU A 51 -16.64 -43.96 -1.83
N TYR A 52 -16.73 -44.54 -0.64
CA TYR A 52 -16.24 -43.87 0.60
C TYR A 52 -14.73 -43.62 0.53
N VAL A 53 -13.95 -44.59 0.10
CA VAL A 53 -12.50 -44.43 -0.05
C VAL A 53 -12.19 -43.33 -1.09
N LEU A 54 -12.89 -43.34 -2.22
CA LEU A 54 -12.71 -42.32 -3.26
C LEU A 54 -13.05 -40.92 -2.75
N PHE A 55 -14.14 -40.80 -1.97
CA PHE A 55 -14.55 -39.53 -1.36
C PHE A 55 -13.53 -39.01 -0.36
N VAL A 56 -13.02 -39.88 0.50
CA VAL A 56 -11.97 -39.50 1.47
C VAL A 56 -10.69 -39.08 0.75
N LEU A 57 -10.28 -39.79 -0.30
CA LEU A 57 -9.13 -39.41 -1.13
C LEU A 57 -9.33 -38.02 -1.78
N LEU A 58 -10.51 -37.74 -2.29
CA LEU A 58 -10.83 -36.42 -2.88
C LEU A 58 -10.72 -35.31 -1.84
N ILE A 59 -11.20 -35.53 -0.61
CA ILE A 59 -11.06 -34.56 0.50
C ILE A 59 -9.58 -34.32 0.81
N ILE A 60 -8.79 -35.38 0.91
CA ILE A 60 -7.35 -35.26 1.23
C ILE A 60 -6.63 -34.49 0.12
N ILE A 61 -6.88 -34.84 -1.15
CA ILE A 61 -6.26 -34.13 -2.30
C ILE A 61 -6.64 -32.64 -2.29
N THR A 62 -7.91 -32.33 -2.05
CA THR A 62 -8.39 -30.94 -1.98
C THR A 62 -7.75 -30.18 -0.81
N ALA A 63 -7.66 -30.81 0.36
CA ALA A 63 -7.00 -30.21 1.54
C ALA A 63 -5.52 -29.93 1.28
N VAL A 64 -4.78 -30.88 0.68
CA VAL A 64 -3.37 -30.71 0.33
C VAL A 64 -3.20 -29.59 -0.71
N TYR A 65 -4.06 -29.52 -1.71
CA TYR A 65 -4.04 -28.46 -2.73
C TYR A 65 -4.25 -27.07 -2.09
N ILE A 66 -5.23 -26.95 -1.20
CA ILE A 66 -5.51 -25.70 -0.48
C ILE A 66 -4.31 -25.28 0.37
N LEU A 67 -3.75 -26.21 1.15
CA LEU A 67 -2.59 -25.95 2.00
C LEU A 67 -1.37 -25.51 1.17
N PHE A 68 -1.11 -26.19 0.05
CA PHE A 68 -0.04 -25.82 -0.87
C PHE A 68 -0.22 -24.43 -1.46
N THR A 69 -1.46 -24.09 -1.88
CA THR A 69 -1.78 -22.76 -2.41
C THR A 69 -1.58 -21.66 -1.37
N ILE A 70 -2.05 -21.88 -0.12
CA ILE A 70 -1.85 -20.94 0.99
C ILE A 70 -0.36 -20.76 1.31
N TYR A 71 0.40 -21.86 1.32
CA TYR A 71 1.85 -21.80 1.56
C TYR A 71 2.56 -20.99 0.47
N ARG A 72 2.24 -21.25 -0.80
CA ARG A 72 2.81 -20.52 -1.94
C ARG A 72 2.51 -19.02 -1.87
N LEU A 73 1.25 -18.63 -1.62
CA LEU A 73 0.86 -17.23 -1.50
C LEU A 73 1.57 -16.53 -0.33
N LYS A 74 1.68 -17.19 0.82
CA LYS A 74 2.43 -16.64 1.96
C LYS A 74 3.91 -16.43 1.62
N HIS A 75 4.52 -17.38 0.92
CA HIS A 75 5.92 -17.27 0.54
C HIS A 75 6.15 -16.11 -0.43
N GLU A 76 5.29 -15.92 -1.44
CA GLU A 76 5.38 -14.79 -2.38
C GLU A 76 5.30 -13.44 -1.64
N VAL A 77 4.35 -13.28 -0.71
CA VAL A 77 4.20 -12.05 0.10
C VAL A 77 5.44 -11.79 0.96
N VAL A 78 6.00 -12.81 1.60
CA VAL A 78 7.21 -12.66 2.43
C VAL A 78 8.42 -12.26 1.60
N VAL A 79 8.61 -12.87 0.42
CA VAL A 79 9.71 -12.52 -0.50
C VAL A 79 9.57 -11.07 -0.98
N GLU A 80 8.37 -10.65 -1.37
CA GLU A 80 8.11 -9.28 -1.81
C GLU A 80 8.38 -8.26 -0.69
N GLN A 81 7.97 -8.55 0.54
CA GLN A 81 8.27 -7.74 1.71
C GLN A 81 9.78 -7.64 1.97
N HIS A 82 10.49 -8.76 1.95
CA HIS A 82 11.95 -8.77 2.12
C HIS A 82 12.67 -7.98 1.04
N MET A 83 12.25 -8.10 -0.22
CA MET A 83 12.82 -7.33 -1.33
C MET A 83 12.59 -5.82 -1.15
N THR A 84 11.41 -5.46 -0.68
CA THR A 84 11.06 -4.06 -0.39
C THR A 84 11.91 -3.53 0.77
N ASP A 85 12.05 -4.28 1.85
CA ASP A 85 12.86 -3.90 3.01
C ASP A 85 14.36 -3.78 2.65
N MET A 86 14.90 -4.69 1.85
CA MET A 86 16.28 -4.59 1.36
C MET A 86 16.50 -3.35 0.50
N LYS A 87 15.59 -3.07 -0.46
CA LYS A 87 15.66 -1.85 -1.26
C LYS A 87 15.64 -0.59 -0.37
N LEU A 88 14.79 -0.58 0.64
CA LEU A 88 14.67 0.56 1.55
C LEU A 88 15.92 0.74 2.42
N ARG A 89 16.53 -0.33 2.94
CA ARG A 89 17.79 -0.25 3.69
C ARG A 89 18.92 0.27 2.80
N PHE A 90 19.08 -0.28 1.63
CA PHE A 90 20.05 0.16 0.64
C PHE A 90 19.97 1.66 0.34
N PHE A 91 18.76 2.18 0.08
CA PHE A 91 18.57 3.62 -0.14
C PHE A 91 18.91 4.48 1.07
N THR A 92 18.73 3.96 2.30
CA THR A 92 19.13 4.73 3.50
C THR A 92 20.63 4.81 3.66
N ASP A 93 21.29 3.66 3.52
CA ASP A 93 22.72 3.58 3.71
C ASP A 93 23.43 4.44 2.66
N ILE A 94 23.02 4.34 1.40
CA ILE A 94 23.50 5.23 0.32
C ILE A 94 23.18 6.70 0.61
N SER A 95 22.00 7.01 1.14
CA SER A 95 21.63 8.40 1.44
C SER A 95 22.54 9.00 2.50
N HIS A 96 22.90 8.24 3.53
CA HIS A 96 23.86 8.70 4.53
C HIS A 96 25.27 8.84 3.96
N GLU A 97 25.72 7.88 3.15
CA GLU A 97 27.04 7.91 2.52
C GLU A 97 27.18 9.03 1.47
N LEU A 98 26.10 9.40 0.78
CA LEU A 98 26.12 10.51 -0.18
C LEU A 98 25.94 11.88 0.50
N ARG A 99 25.24 11.98 1.62
CA ARG A 99 25.05 13.25 2.32
C ARG A 99 26.38 13.83 2.80
N THR A 100 27.23 13.01 3.39
CA THR A 100 28.51 13.44 3.96
C THR A 100 29.42 14.14 2.93
N PRO A 101 29.76 13.54 1.77
CA PRO A 101 30.59 14.21 0.77
C PRO A 101 29.92 15.45 0.19
N LEU A 102 28.61 15.43 -0.03
CA LEU A 102 27.88 16.59 -0.54
C LEU A 102 27.91 17.77 0.44
N THR A 103 27.76 17.52 1.75
CA THR A 103 27.89 18.57 2.78
C THR A 103 29.32 19.12 2.83
N LEU A 104 30.31 18.24 2.68
CA LEU A 104 31.72 18.65 2.61
C LEU A 104 32.07 19.45 1.34
N ILE A 105 31.28 19.32 0.27
CA ILE A 105 31.40 20.14 -0.95
C ILE A 105 30.63 21.47 -0.77
N SER A 106 29.38 21.42 -0.26
CA SER A 106 28.53 22.60 -0.14
C SER A 106 29.12 23.67 0.76
N GLY A 107 29.61 23.29 1.94
CA GLY A 107 30.16 24.24 2.90
C GLY A 107 31.32 25.10 2.37
N PRO A 108 32.40 24.51 1.82
CA PRO A 108 33.50 25.28 1.22
C PRO A 108 33.07 26.12 0.01
N VAL A 109 32.15 25.63 -0.82
CA VAL A 109 31.67 26.38 -2.00
C VAL A 109 30.89 27.61 -1.54
N GLU A 110 29.95 27.47 -0.60
CA GLU A 110 29.19 28.55 0.00
C GLU A 110 30.15 29.59 0.65
N TYR A 111 31.10 29.13 1.48
CA TYR A 111 32.10 29.98 2.09
C TYR A 111 32.89 30.82 1.07
N VAL A 112 33.36 30.21 -0.03
CA VAL A 112 34.10 30.90 -1.07
C VAL A 112 33.24 31.92 -1.81
N LEU A 113 31.97 31.56 -2.11
CA LEU A 113 31.03 32.46 -2.78
C LEU A 113 30.69 33.70 -1.93
N GLU A 114 30.61 33.55 -0.60
CA GLU A 114 30.27 34.62 0.33
C GLU A 114 31.46 35.50 0.73
N HIS A 115 32.62 34.90 0.92
CA HIS A 115 33.77 35.57 1.56
C HIS A 115 34.91 35.91 0.62
N THR A 116 34.84 35.51 -0.70
CA THR A 116 35.94 35.72 -1.64
C THR A 116 35.49 36.55 -2.85
N GLN A 117 36.32 37.51 -3.25
CA GLN A 117 36.13 38.20 -4.51
C GLN A 117 36.60 37.30 -5.67
N LEU A 118 35.65 36.85 -6.47
CA LEU A 118 35.90 35.91 -7.59
C LEU A 118 35.67 36.62 -8.93
N PRO A 119 36.45 36.26 -9.98
CA PRO A 119 36.08 36.57 -11.35
C PRO A 119 34.67 36.07 -11.68
N ALA A 120 33.97 36.78 -12.60
CA ALA A 120 32.56 36.51 -12.88
C ALA A 120 32.31 35.07 -13.36
N ASP A 121 33.16 34.56 -14.22
CA ASP A 121 33.10 33.18 -14.73
C ASP A 121 33.34 32.14 -13.64
N ALA A 122 34.28 32.34 -12.72
CA ALA A 122 34.55 31.48 -11.59
C ALA A 122 33.35 31.46 -10.60
N ARG A 123 32.74 32.63 -10.34
CA ARG A 123 31.57 32.78 -9.52
C ARG A 123 30.39 32.00 -10.13
N GLU A 124 30.16 32.14 -11.42
CA GLU A 124 29.10 31.44 -12.14
C GLU A 124 29.26 29.89 -12.02
N GLN A 125 30.48 29.38 -12.23
CA GLN A 125 30.75 27.95 -12.11
C GLN A 125 30.53 27.44 -10.67
N LEU A 126 30.95 28.17 -9.65
CA LEU A 126 30.73 27.80 -8.26
C LEU A 126 29.26 27.84 -7.89
N GLN A 127 28.49 28.79 -8.39
CA GLN A 127 27.02 28.81 -8.22
C GLN A 127 26.35 27.61 -8.89
N VAL A 128 26.84 27.12 -10.03
CA VAL A 128 26.35 25.88 -10.65
C VAL A 128 26.62 24.69 -9.73
N VAL A 129 27.84 24.59 -9.15
CA VAL A 129 28.17 23.53 -8.18
C VAL A 129 27.29 23.59 -6.97
N GLU A 130 27.12 24.76 -6.36
CA GLU A 130 26.25 24.98 -5.20
C GLU A 130 24.80 24.55 -5.47
N ARG A 131 24.20 25.03 -6.56
CA ARG A 131 22.83 24.66 -6.96
C ARG A 131 22.66 23.14 -7.10
N ASN A 132 23.62 22.47 -7.76
CA ASN A 132 23.57 21.02 -7.97
C ASN A 132 23.75 20.24 -6.65
N THR A 133 24.69 20.67 -5.80
CA THR A 133 24.91 20.05 -4.48
C THR A 133 23.67 20.17 -3.59
N ASN A 134 23.10 21.37 -3.51
CA ASN A 134 21.86 21.62 -2.76
C ASN A 134 20.66 20.84 -3.33
N ARG A 135 20.61 20.66 -4.66
CA ARG A 135 19.61 19.80 -5.30
C ARG A 135 19.78 18.33 -4.88
N MET A 136 21.00 17.79 -4.90
CA MET A 136 21.28 16.41 -4.48
C MET A 136 20.95 16.21 -3.00
N LEU A 137 21.31 17.12 -2.11
CA LEU A 137 20.94 17.07 -0.69
C LEU A 137 19.44 17.03 -0.48
N ARG A 138 18.67 17.84 -1.22
CA ARG A 138 17.21 17.81 -1.19
C ARG A 138 16.64 16.45 -1.62
N LEU A 139 17.16 15.85 -2.70
CA LEU A 139 16.74 14.54 -3.17
C LEU A 139 17.00 13.44 -2.13
N ILE A 140 18.16 13.45 -1.52
CA ILE A 140 18.53 12.51 -0.46
C ILE A 140 17.57 12.64 0.73
N ASN A 141 17.28 13.87 1.16
CA ASN A 141 16.35 14.11 2.26
C ASN A 141 14.92 13.65 1.92
N GLN A 142 14.45 13.85 0.69
CA GLN A 142 13.15 13.35 0.23
C GLN A 142 13.08 11.81 0.30
N ILE A 143 14.13 11.10 -0.10
CA ILE A 143 14.20 9.63 0.00
C ILE A 143 14.15 9.17 1.47
N LEU A 144 14.86 9.87 2.37
CA LEU A 144 14.86 9.55 3.80
C LEU A 144 13.50 9.81 4.45
N ASP A 145 12.85 10.94 4.14
CA ASP A 145 11.53 11.27 4.67
C ASP A 145 10.48 10.26 4.19
N PHE A 146 10.54 9.91 2.91
CA PHE A 146 9.72 8.86 2.34
C PHE A 146 9.85 7.53 3.10
N ARG A 147 11.08 7.13 3.48
CA ARG A 147 11.31 5.93 4.27
C ARG A 147 10.69 6.01 5.66
N LYS A 148 10.79 7.19 6.34
CA LYS A 148 10.16 7.39 7.66
C LYS A 148 8.65 7.21 7.59
N ILE A 149 8.02 7.67 6.51
CA ILE A 149 6.57 7.49 6.27
C ILE A 149 6.24 6.01 6.08
N GLN A 150 6.96 5.30 5.21
CA GLN A 150 6.71 3.87 4.95
C GLN A 150 6.81 3.01 6.20
N ASN A 151 7.82 3.25 7.02
CA ASN A 151 8.04 2.50 8.26
C ASN A 151 7.11 2.93 9.40
N LYS A 152 6.15 3.83 9.16
CA LYS A 152 5.27 4.41 10.19
C LYS A 152 6.06 4.99 11.37
N LYS A 153 7.32 5.39 11.15
CA LYS A 153 8.22 5.97 12.16
C LYS A 153 8.18 7.49 12.21
N MET A 154 7.41 8.11 11.31
CA MET A 154 7.24 9.56 11.31
C MET A 154 6.33 9.94 12.47
N LYS A 155 6.92 10.59 13.48
CA LYS A 155 6.17 11.15 14.61
C LYS A 155 5.65 12.54 14.24
N MET A 156 4.42 12.82 14.62
CA MET A 156 3.82 14.16 14.50
C MET A 156 4.19 14.99 15.73
N GLN A 157 4.73 16.19 15.50
CA GLN A 157 5.03 17.17 16.55
C GLN A 157 4.21 18.42 16.30
N VAL A 158 2.95 18.37 16.73
CA VAL A 158 2.02 19.48 16.50
C VAL A 158 2.21 20.58 17.52
N GLN A 159 2.16 21.83 17.05
CA GLN A 159 2.15 23.05 17.87
C GLN A 159 1.15 24.05 17.29
N ARG A 160 0.73 25.01 18.11
CA ARG A 160 -0.20 26.05 17.69
C ARG A 160 0.53 27.09 16.86
N VAL A 161 0.16 27.23 15.59
CA VAL A 161 0.84 28.10 14.62
C VAL A 161 -0.18 28.99 13.94
N ASN A 162 0.17 30.27 13.73
CA ASN A 162 -0.55 31.14 12.80
C ASN A 162 -0.20 30.73 11.37
N VAL A 163 -1.06 29.89 10.75
CA VAL A 163 -0.80 29.32 9.42
C VAL A 163 -0.84 30.37 8.30
N VAL A 164 -1.53 31.50 8.50
CA VAL A 164 -1.54 32.62 7.53
C VAL A 164 -0.16 33.26 7.48
N ALA A 165 0.39 33.66 8.61
CA ALA A 165 1.72 34.27 8.70
C ALA A 165 2.80 33.28 8.25
N PHE A 166 2.69 32.01 8.64
CA PHE A 166 3.68 31.00 8.29
C PHE A 166 3.66 30.65 6.79
N THR A 167 2.47 30.54 6.16
CA THR A 167 2.35 30.33 4.72
C THR A 167 2.96 31.49 3.94
N ARG A 168 2.72 32.75 4.37
CA ARG A 168 3.32 33.95 3.75
C ARG A 168 4.85 33.88 3.80
N LYS A 169 5.43 33.50 4.93
CA LYS A 169 6.87 33.30 5.09
C LYS A 169 7.44 32.23 4.15
N ILE A 170 6.70 31.15 3.90
CA ILE A 170 7.11 30.13 2.92
C ILE A 170 7.05 30.69 1.51
N MET A 171 6.04 31.51 1.18
CA MET A 171 5.88 32.13 -0.14
C MET A 171 7.03 33.08 -0.48
N GLU A 172 7.57 33.82 0.50
CA GLU A 172 8.72 34.73 0.31
C GLU A 172 9.92 34.05 -0.37
N ASN A 173 10.10 32.72 -0.18
CA ASN A 173 11.16 31.97 -0.86
C ASN A 173 10.97 31.86 -2.37
N PHE A 174 9.81 32.20 -2.89
CA PHE A 174 9.47 32.09 -4.31
C PHE A 174 9.30 33.45 -4.99
N ASP A 175 9.37 34.56 -4.27
CA ASP A 175 9.15 35.92 -4.79
C ASP A 175 10.13 36.25 -5.94
N SER A 176 11.43 35.97 -5.76
CA SER A 176 12.42 36.20 -6.81
C SER A 176 12.19 35.39 -8.07
N VAL A 177 11.71 34.12 -7.92
CA VAL A 177 11.37 33.26 -9.06
C VAL A 177 10.08 33.76 -9.73
N ALA A 178 9.12 34.26 -8.94
CA ALA A 178 7.89 34.86 -9.50
C ALA A 178 8.19 36.09 -10.34
N GLU A 179 9.07 36.97 -9.87
CA GLU A 179 9.52 38.15 -10.62
C GLU A 179 10.28 37.76 -11.91
N GLU A 180 11.23 36.83 -11.84
CA GLU A 180 12.02 36.35 -12.98
C GLU A 180 11.14 35.79 -14.10
N HIS A 181 10.12 35.02 -13.72
CA HIS A 181 9.19 34.36 -14.65
C HIS A 181 7.94 35.20 -14.96
N HIS A 182 7.83 36.42 -14.42
CA HIS A 182 6.66 37.32 -14.55
C HIS A 182 5.36 36.61 -14.13
N ILE A 183 5.40 35.80 -13.05
CA ILE A 183 4.24 35.10 -12.53
C ILE A 183 3.48 36.02 -11.56
N ASP A 184 2.17 36.14 -11.77
CA ASP A 184 1.27 36.82 -10.83
C ASP A 184 1.05 35.92 -9.62
N PHE A 185 1.81 36.19 -8.54
CA PHE A 185 1.88 35.34 -7.35
C PHE A 185 1.01 35.89 -6.22
N LEU A 186 -0.16 35.29 -5.98
CA LEU A 186 -1.20 35.82 -5.12
C LEU A 186 -1.38 34.99 -3.84
N PHE A 187 -1.71 35.66 -2.75
CA PHE A 187 -2.13 35.05 -1.50
C PHE A 187 -3.54 35.51 -1.10
N GLU A 188 -4.48 34.58 -1.05
CA GLU A 188 -5.89 34.84 -0.74
C GLU A 188 -6.25 34.20 0.61
N THR A 189 -6.74 35.02 1.53
CA THR A 189 -7.23 34.56 2.83
C THR A 189 -8.31 35.51 3.35
N GLU A 190 -9.35 34.96 3.96
CA GLU A 190 -10.44 35.74 4.55
C GLU A 190 -10.07 36.34 5.91
N LYS A 191 -9.12 35.70 6.62
CA LYS A 191 -8.69 36.12 7.96
C LYS A 191 -7.22 36.53 7.95
N PRO A 192 -6.87 37.63 8.61
CA PRO A 192 -5.47 38.08 8.73
C PRO A 192 -4.63 37.12 9.61
N GLU A 193 -5.28 36.41 10.52
CA GLU A 193 -4.66 35.43 11.41
C GLU A 193 -5.56 34.20 11.55
N LEU A 194 -4.96 33.02 11.47
CA LEU A 194 -5.62 31.73 11.71
C LEU A 194 -4.67 30.79 12.43
N TYR A 195 -5.07 30.35 13.62
CA TYR A 195 -4.23 29.47 14.45
C TYR A 195 -4.72 28.04 14.37
N LEU A 196 -3.83 27.15 13.90
CA LEU A 196 -4.07 25.71 13.82
C LEU A 196 -3.01 24.95 14.60
N TRP A 197 -3.34 23.71 14.99
CA TRP A 197 -2.39 22.76 15.53
C TRP A 197 -1.77 21.95 14.39
N VAL A 198 -0.57 22.30 13.98
CA VAL A 198 0.14 21.67 12.86
C VAL A 198 1.57 21.31 13.24
N ASP A 199 2.11 20.30 12.57
CA ASP A 199 3.55 20.01 12.61
C ASP A 199 4.22 20.95 11.59
N VAL A 200 5.01 21.89 12.09
CA VAL A 200 5.63 22.98 11.32
C VAL A 200 6.48 22.43 10.17
N ASP A 201 7.35 21.47 10.47
CA ASP A 201 8.25 20.89 9.45
C ASP A 201 7.49 20.20 8.31
N LYS A 202 6.41 19.51 8.65
CA LYS A 202 5.60 18.81 7.65
C LYS A 202 4.73 19.78 6.86
N TYR A 203 4.16 20.76 7.55
CA TYR A 203 3.38 21.83 6.89
C TYR A 203 4.23 22.59 5.87
N GLU A 204 5.43 23.02 6.28
CA GLU A 204 6.37 23.68 5.38
C GLU A 204 6.71 22.82 4.16
N LYS A 205 7.03 21.55 4.36
CA LYS A 205 7.33 20.61 3.27
C LYS A 205 6.15 20.44 2.32
N ILE A 206 4.92 20.36 2.82
CA ILE A 206 3.71 20.23 1.98
C ILE A 206 3.58 21.48 1.09
N ILE A 207 3.55 22.66 1.70
CA ILE A 207 3.38 23.94 0.96
C ILE A 207 4.53 24.14 -0.03
N PHE A 208 5.76 23.89 0.38
CA PHE A 208 6.93 24.02 -0.49
C PHE A 208 6.86 23.07 -1.70
N ASN A 209 6.44 21.81 -1.50
CA ASN A 209 6.27 20.85 -2.60
C ASN A 209 5.16 21.27 -3.58
N LEU A 210 4.04 21.79 -3.06
CA LEU A 210 2.95 22.27 -3.89
C LEU A 210 3.39 23.51 -4.71
N LEU A 211 4.03 24.48 -4.07
CA LEU A 211 4.55 25.68 -4.73
C LEU A 211 5.63 25.33 -5.76
N SER A 212 6.60 24.50 -5.40
CA SER A 212 7.65 24.06 -6.33
C SER A 212 7.09 23.39 -7.59
N ASN A 213 6.00 22.62 -7.45
CA ASN A 213 5.30 22.04 -8.60
C ASN A 213 4.57 23.13 -9.40
N ALA A 214 3.85 24.04 -8.75
CA ALA A 214 3.14 25.13 -9.41
C ALA A 214 4.10 25.98 -10.26
N PHE A 215 5.22 26.46 -9.69
CA PHE A 215 6.23 27.22 -10.41
C PHE A 215 6.90 26.44 -11.54
N LYS A 216 7.06 25.13 -11.38
CA LYS A 216 7.67 24.27 -12.39
C LYS A 216 6.80 24.08 -13.63
N TYR A 217 5.48 24.00 -13.46
CA TYR A 217 4.56 23.64 -14.53
C TYR A 217 3.73 24.84 -15.04
N THR A 218 3.87 26.01 -14.45
CA THR A 218 3.20 27.24 -14.87
C THR A 218 4.10 28.00 -15.83
N PRO A 219 3.64 28.32 -17.08
CA PRO A 219 4.37 29.17 -18.02
C PRO A 219 4.53 30.59 -17.50
N ASN A 220 5.55 31.29 -17.99
CA ASN A 220 5.77 32.70 -17.71
C ASN A 220 4.54 33.58 -18.02
N GLY A 221 4.31 34.61 -17.21
CA GLY A 221 3.20 35.55 -17.38
C GLY A 221 1.83 34.99 -16.98
N LYS A 222 1.79 33.90 -16.25
CA LYS A 222 0.57 33.28 -15.73
C LYS A 222 0.45 33.49 -14.22
N MET A 223 -0.64 32.99 -13.62
CA MET A 223 -0.95 33.17 -12.21
C MET A 223 -0.71 31.87 -11.39
N ILE A 224 -0.18 32.06 -10.19
CA ILE A 224 -0.16 31.07 -9.11
C ILE A 224 -0.79 31.71 -7.88
N LYS A 225 -1.80 31.06 -7.30
CA LYS A 225 -2.52 31.55 -6.14
C LYS A 225 -2.44 30.54 -5.01
N VAL A 226 -2.01 30.99 -3.83
CA VAL A 226 -2.15 30.24 -2.58
C VAL A 226 -3.38 30.74 -1.86
N PHE A 227 -4.20 29.86 -1.35
CA PHE A 227 -5.40 30.24 -0.61
C PHE A 227 -5.55 29.49 0.70
N ILE A 228 -6.13 30.16 1.68
CA ILE A 228 -6.57 29.58 2.96
C ILE A 228 -8.05 29.97 3.12
N HIS A 229 -8.90 28.96 3.11
CA HIS A 229 -10.34 29.10 3.28
C HIS A 229 -10.79 28.30 4.50
N GLU A 230 -11.62 28.91 5.34
CA GLU A 230 -12.16 28.28 6.55
C GLU A 230 -13.67 28.17 6.44
N ASP A 231 -14.16 26.94 6.46
CA ASP A 231 -15.56 26.60 6.59
C ASP A 231 -15.92 26.30 8.07
N GLU A 232 -17.18 26.03 8.36
CA GLU A 232 -17.68 25.79 9.72
C GLU A 232 -16.91 24.67 10.45
N GLU A 233 -16.46 23.62 9.75
CA GLU A 233 -15.80 22.45 10.34
C GLU A 233 -14.38 22.21 9.83
N THR A 234 -13.97 22.86 8.73
CA THR A 234 -12.73 22.54 8.05
C THR A 234 -11.95 23.79 7.64
N VAL A 235 -10.64 23.63 7.54
CA VAL A 235 -9.74 24.62 6.93
C VAL A 235 -9.11 24.01 5.71
N SER A 236 -9.34 24.62 4.56
CA SER A 236 -8.76 24.23 3.27
C SER A 236 -7.58 25.14 2.93
N ILE A 237 -6.42 24.52 2.71
CA ILE A 237 -5.20 25.24 2.28
C ILE A 237 -4.79 24.66 0.94
N GLY A 238 -4.61 25.49 -0.06
CA GLY A 238 -4.33 25.01 -1.40
C GLY A 238 -3.47 25.95 -2.23
N VAL A 239 -2.91 25.38 -3.30
CA VAL A 239 -2.18 26.10 -4.34
C VAL A 239 -2.90 25.86 -5.67
N GLN A 240 -3.31 26.92 -6.32
CA GLN A 240 -3.93 26.92 -7.64
C GLN A 240 -2.94 27.50 -8.66
N ASP A 241 -2.73 26.81 -9.75
CA ASP A 241 -1.86 27.24 -10.84
C ASP A 241 -2.60 27.30 -12.19
N GLN A 242 -2.05 28.08 -13.11
CA GLN A 242 -2.49 28.14 -14.52
C GLN A 242 -1.50 27.40 -15.43
N GLY A 243 -0.99 26.27 -14.96
CA GLY A 243 -0.04 25.42 -15.67
C GLY A 243 -0.67 24.56 -16.76
N ILE A 244 0.12 23.60 -17.23
CA ILE A 244 -0.27 22.67 -18.29
C ILE A 244 -1.43 21.74 -17.91
N GLY A 245 -1.81 21.70 -16.64
CA GLY A 245 -2.83 20.83 -16.10
C GLY A 245 -2.43 19.36 -16.03
N ILE A 246 -3.33 18.52 -15.52
CA ILE A 246 -3.14 17.09 -15.35
C ILE A 246 -4.25 16.35 -16.10
N ALA A 247 -3.86 15.45 -17.00
CA ALA A 247 -4.81 14.64 -17.74
C ALA A 247 -5.68 13.79 -16.77
N GLU A 248 -6.97 13.66 -17.06
CA GLU A 248 -7.96 13.04 -16.17
C GLU A 248 -7.57 11.60 -15.76
N ASN A 249 -7.06 10.82 -16.71
CA ASN A 249 -6.59 9.46 -16.49
C ASN A 249 -5.35 9.37 -15.58
N LYS A 250 -4.62 10.48 -15.38
CA LYS A 250 -3.41 10.56 -14.56
C LYS A 250 -3.66 11.13 -13.18
N LYS A 251 -4.79 11.78 -12.91
CA LYS A 251 -5.09 12.40 -11.60
C LYS A 251 -5.01 11.43 -10.41
N LYS A 252 -5.37 10.16 -10.60
CA LYS A 252 -5.28 9.13 -9.56
C LYS A 252 -3.85 8.65 -9.32
N SER A 253 -2.97 8.78 -10.32
CA SER A 253 -1.59 8.28 -10.24
C SER A 253 -0.57 9.33 -9.82
N ILE A 254 -0.92 10.63 -9.77
CA ILE A 254 0.02 11.69 -9.35
C ILE A 254 0.55 11.55 -7.93
N PHE A 255 -0.19 10.86 -7.06
CA PHE A 255 0.23 10.53 -5.71
C PHE A 255 0.95 9.17 -5.63
N VAL A 256 1.00 8.42 -6.76
CA VAL A 256 1.74 7.17 -6.87
C VAL A 256 3.22 7.48 -7.12
N ARG A 257 4.07 6.74 -6.49
CA ARG A 257 5.52 6.95 -6.37
C ARG A 257 6.23 6.78 -7.72
N PHE A 258 7.21 7.65 -7.99
CA PHE A 258 8.09 7.56 -9.16
C PHE A 258 7.37 7.67 -10.51
N GLU A 259 6.10 8.05 -10.54
CA GLU A 259 5.38 8.29 -11.77
C GLU A 259 5.62 9.73 -12.23
N ASN A 260 6.43 9.87 -13.27
CA ASN A 260 6.62 11.15 -13.93
C ASN A 260 5.55 11.31 -14.99
N LEU A 261 4.69 12.31 -14.84
CA LEU A 261 3.55 12.59 -15.72
C LEU A 261 3.93 13.22 -17.07
N VAL A 262 5.16 13.73 -17.16
CA VAL A 262 5.66 14.47 -18.31
C VAL A 262 6.84 13.72 -18.91
N ASP A 263 6.86 13.58 -20.23
CA ASP A 263 7.96 12.97 -20.98
C ASP A 263 9.32 13.58 -20.60
N ARG A 264 10.34 12.75 -20.55
CA ARG A 264 11.73 13.07 -20.12
C ARG A 264 12.42 14.20 -20.90
N ASN A 265 11.77 14.76 -21.90
CA ASN A 265 12.34 15.75 -22.81
C ASN A 265 12.13 17.22 -22.40
N LEU A 266 11.49 17.51 -21.28
CA LEU A 266 11.42 18.87 -20.75
C LEU A 266 12.54 19.12 -19.75
N PHE A 267 13.21 20.24 -19.88
CA PHE A 267 14.47 20.67 -19.27
C PHE A 267 14.59 20.60 -17.72
N ASN A 268 13.63 20.00 -17.01
CA ASN A 268 13.65 19.92 -15.56
C ASN A 268 13.21 18.52 -15.07
N PRO A 269 14.14 17.58 -14.79
CA PRO A 269 13.78 16.25 -14.30
C PRO A 269 13.13 16.33 -12.92
N SER A 270 11.88 15.86 -12.83
CA SER A 270 11.19 15.68 -11.54
C SER A 270 11.53 14.32 -10.96
N THR A 271 11.62 14.24 -9.62
CA THR A 271 11.91 12.98 -8.91
C THR A 271 10.70 12.07 -8.81
N GLY A 272 9.48 12.58 -9.07
CA GLY A 272 8.23 11.85 -8.88
C GLY A 272 7.94 11.49 -7.41
N ILE A 273 8.65 12.12 -6.45
CA ILE A 273 8.51 11.84 -5.02
C ILE A 273 7.72 12.96 -4.31
N GLY A 274 7.77 14.21 -4.80
CA GLY A 274 7.22 15.38 -4.09
C GLY A 274 5.76 15.22 -3.69
N LEU A 275 4.87 14.92 -4.63
CA LEU A 275 3.44 14.75 -4.34
C LEU A 275 3.12 13.49 -3.54
N SER A 276 3.95 12.47 -3.59
CA SER A 276 3.77 11.27 -2.76
C SER A 276 4.18 11.48 -1.29
N LEU A 277 4.78 12.63 -0.96
CA LEU A 277 5.13 13.05 0.41
C LEU A 277 4.07 13.99 1.00
N VAL A 278 3.19 14.54 0.19
CA VAL A 278 2.04 15.36 0.57
C VAL A 278 0.87 14.47 1.02
#